data_67eaee5f0270e641d9e3cf21703bc99c
#
_entry.id   67eaee5f0270e641d9e3cf21703bc99c
#
_cell.length_a   1.000
_cell.length_b   1.000
_cell.length_c   1.000
_cell.angle_alpha   90.00
_cell.angle_beta   90.00
_cell.angle_gamma   90.00
#
_symmetry.space_group_name_H-M   'P 1'
#
loop_
_entity.id
_entity.type
_entity.pdbx_description
1 polymer ?
#
loop_
_entity_poly.entity_id
_entity_poly.type
_entity_poly.pdbx_seq_one_letter_code
_entity_poly.pdbx_strand_id
1 'polypeptide(L)'
;MIFDKVSLVTGGFDPIHSGHLRYFERAKDFSDYLIVGLNGDPWLKRKKGQYFQCWTERADIVRHLDMVDAVISWDDSDDTAKGAIRKCLEISKQVVFCNGGDREHSNTPETMGFANNENVIFEYGVGGTDKLNSSSWILHNYFNRQRKLLGI
;
A
#
# COMPACT_ATOMS: atom_id res chain seq x y z
N MET A 1 15.92 -9.49 15.14
CA MET A 1 16.34 -10.38 14.03
C MET A 1 16.36 -9.57 12.74
N ILE A 2 17.43 -9.67 11.97
CA ILE A 2 17.55 -8.93 10.71
C ILE A 2 17.29 -9.88 9.54
N PHE A 3 16.35 -9.49 8.70
CA PHE A 3 16.07 -10.19 7.45
C PHE A 3 17.09 -9.79 6.38
N ASP A 4 17.40 -10.69 5.45
CA ASP A 4 18.24 -10.33 4.30
C ASP A 4 17.51 -9.36 3.37
N LYS A 5 16.25 -9.65 3.08
CA LYS A 5 15.44 -8.83 2.18
C LYS A 5 13.97 -8.91 2.58
N VAL A 6 13.29 -7.77 2.57
CA VAL A 6 11.84 -7.70 2.74
C VAL A 6 11.22 -6.95 1.56
N SER A 7 9.99 -7.30 1.22
CA SER A 7 9.18 -6.52 0.28
C SER A 7 8.25 -5.62 1.08
N LEU A 8 8.07 -4.40 0.60
CA LEU A 8 7.18 -3.41 1.22
C LEU A 8 6.19 -2.90 0.17
N VAL A 9 4.92 -2.97 0.52
CA VAL A 9 3.85 -2.27 -0.19
C VAL A 9 3.18 -1.30 0.76
N THR A 10 2.72 -0.15 0.25
CA THR A 10 2.06 0.86 1.06
C THR A 10 0.80 1.36 0.37
N GLY A 11 -0.17 1.77 1.16
CA GLY A 11 -1.42 2.34 0.66
C GLY A 11 -2.48 2.42 1.72
N GLY A 12 -3.64 2.96 1.35
CA GLY A 12 -4.82 3.03 2.22
C GLY A 12 -5.56 1.70 2.29
N PHE A 13 -5.69 1.02 1.17
CA PHE A 13 -6.41 -0.26 1.07
C PHE A 13 -7.80 -0.18 1.71
N ASP A 14 -8.62 0.75 1.24
CA ASP A 14 -9.86 1.15 1.90
C ASP A 14 -11.01 1.42 0.90
N PRO A 15 -11.81 0.42 0.56
CA PRO A 15 -11.70 -0.99 0.93
C PRO A 15 -10.64 -1.73 0.12
N ILE A 16 -10.22 -2.86 0.65
CA ILE A 16 -9.36 -3.79 -0.09
C ILE A 16 -10.16 -4.46 -1.20
N HIS A 17 -9.50 -4.79 -2.29
CA HIS A 17 -10.16 -5.44 -3.44
C HIS A 17 -9.19 -6.39 -4.15
N SER A 18 -9.69 -7.09 -5.18
CA SER A 18 -8.92 -8.11 -5.89
C SER A 18 -7.61 -7.59 -6.51
N GLY A 19 -7.60 -6.35 -6.95
CA GLY A 19 -6.39 -5.72 -7.48
C GLY A 19 -5.29 -5.60 -6.42
N HIS A 20 -5.66 -5.30 -5.19
CA HIS A 20 -4.72 -5.26 -4.06
C HIS A 20 -4.16 -6.66 -3.76
N LEU A 21 -4.99 -7.70 -3.84
CA LEU A 21 -4.53 -9.08 -3.60
C LEU A 21 -3.45 -9.48 -4.61
N ARG A 22 -3.64 -9.16 -5.88
CA ARG A 22 -2.65 -9.42 -6.92
C ARG A 22 -1.37 -8.64 -6.70
N TYR A 23 -1.49 -7.39 -6.30
CA TYR A 23 -0.37 -6.54 -5.94
C TYR A 23 0.46 -7.19 -4.82
N PHE A 24 -0.19 -7.63 -3.76
CA PHE A 24 0.47 -8.27 -2.62
C PHE A 24 1.12 -9.61 -3.02
N GLU A 25 0.41 -10.43 -3.79
CA GLU A 25 0.96 -11.70 -4.28
C GLU A 25 2.26 -11.48 -5.08
N ARG A 26 2.27 -10.51 -5.98
CA ARG A 26 3.45 -10.19 -6.80
C ARG A 26 4.57 -9.58 -5.96
N ALA A 27 4.25 -8.74 -5.01
CA ALA A 27 5.24 -8.16 -4.12
C ALA A 27 5.94 -9.25 -3.30
N LYS A 28 5.22 -10.29 -2.90
CA LYS A 28 5.77 -11.43 -2.17
C LYS A 28 6.84 -12.17 -2.99
N ASP A 29 6.74 -12.16 -4.31
CA ASP A 29 7.71 -12.84 -5.18
C ASP A 29 9.12 -12.24 -5.10
N PHE A 30 9.27 -11.01 -4.63
CA PHE A 30 10.58 -10.35 -4.53
C PHE A 30 11.36 -10.72 -3.27
N SER A 31 10.71 -11.32 -2.27
CA SER A 31 11.37 -11.70 -1.02
C SER A 31 10.54 -12.75 -0.27
N ASP A 32 11.11 -13.29 0.80
CA ASP A 32 10.41 -14.26 1.64
C ASP A 32 9.51 -13.61 2.69
N TYR A 33 9.53 -12.28 2.80
CA TYR A 33 8.81 -11.58 3.86
C TYR A 33 8.14 -10.32 3.31
N LEU A 34 6.81 -10.30 3.31
CA LEU A 34 6.03 -9.16 2.82
C LEU A 34 5.49 -8.33 3.98
N ILE A 35 5.84 -7.06 3.96
CA ILE A 35 5.34 -6.06 4.90
C ILE A 35 4.37 -5.15 4.16
N VAL A 36 3.18 -4.96 4.74
CA VAL A 36 2.19 -4.01 4.24
C VAL A 36 2.14 -2.82 5.18
N GLY A 37 2.47 -1.64 4.66
CA GLY A 37 2.30 -0.37 5.35
C GLY A 37 0.92 0.20 5.04
N LEU A 38 0.13 0.45 6.07
CA LEU A 38 -1.20 1.05 5.93
C LEU A 38 -1.16 2.51 6.30
N ASN A 39 -1.61 3.36 5.37
CA ASN A 39 -1.80 4.78 5.65
C ASN A 39 -2.83 4.97 6.77
N GLY A 40 -2.60 6.00 7.58
CA GLY A 40 -3.47 6.33 8.70
C GLY A 40 -4.81 6.95 8.28
N ASP A 41 -5.75 6.94 9.19
CA ASP A 41 -7.06 7.58 8.97
C ASP A 41 -6.93 9.07 8.61
N PRO A 42 -6.05 9.86 9.27
CA PRO A 42 -5.86 11.26 8.87
C PRO A 42 -5.38 11.42 7.44
N TRP A 43 -4.52 10.53 6.94
CA TRP A 43 -4.07 10.56 5.56
C TRP A 43 -5.23 10.31 4.58
N LEU A 44 -6.08 9.33 4.88
CA LEU A 44 -7.26 9.05 4.05
C LEU A 44 -8.24 10.24 4.05
N LYS A 45 -8.41 10.91 5.19
CA LYS A 45 -9.24 12.12 5.27
C LYS A 45 -8.69 13.24 4.38
N ARG A 46 -7.36 13.44 4.39
CA ARG A 46 -6.74 14.46 3.54
C ARG A 46 -6.88 14.13 2.05
N LYS A 47 -6.69 12.86 1.67
CA LYS A 47 -6.66 12.44 0.27
C LYS A 47 -8.05 12.22 -0.33
N LYS A 48 -9.00 11.70 0.45
CA LYS A 48 -10.31 11.25 -0.05
C LYS A 48 -11.50 11.91 0.65
N GLY A 49 -11.26 12.78 1.62
CA GLY A 49 -12.31 13.42 2.40
C GLY A 49 -12.78 12.63 3.61
N GLN A 50 -12.68 11.30 3.55
CA GLN A 50 -13.03 10.41 4.66
C GLN A 50 -12.41 9.04 4.44
N TYR A 51 -12.35 8.25 5.50
CA TYR A 51 -12.03 6.83 5.39
C TYR A 51 -13.32 6.01 5.38
N PHE A 52 -13.27 4.82 4.76
CA PHE A 52 -14.37 3.86 4.78
C PHE A 52 -14.26 2.94 6.00
N GLN A 53 -13.08 2.37 6.23
CA GLN A 53 -12.78 1.56 7.40
C GLN A 53 -11.60 2.17 8.16
N CYS A 54 -11.69 2.21 9.50
CA CYS A 54 -10.61 2.73 10.33
C CYS A 54 -9.35 1.85 10.22
N TRP A 55 -8.22 2.39 10.65
CA TRP A 55 -6.93 1.71 10.52
C TRP A 55 -6.91 0.33 11.16
N THR A 56 -7.45 0.19 12.36
CA THR A 56 -7.47 -1.11 13.07
C THR A 56 -8.26 -2.17 12.32
N GLU A 57 -9.38 -1.78 11.71
CA GLU A 57 -10.19 -2.70 10.90
C GLU A 57 -9.43 -3.13 9.63
N ARG A 58 -8.82 -2.18 8.94
CA ARG A 58 -8.03 -2.46 7.72
C ARG A 58 -6.82 -3.33 8.05
N ALA A 59 -6.13 -3.02 9.15
CA ALA A 59 -4.97 -3.78 9.57
C ALA A 59 -5.33 -5.22 9.92
N ASP A 60 -6.46 -5.43 10.58
CA ASP A 60 -6.90 -6.78 10.95
C ASP A 60 -7.21 -7.63 9.71
N ILE A 61 -7.89 -7.05 8.73
CA ILE A 61 -8.17 -7.74 7.45
C ILE A 61 -6.88 -8.10 6.73
N VAL A 62 -5.99 -7.12 6.55
CA VAL A 62 -4.74 -7.32 5.79
C VAL A 62 -3.83 -8.32 6.49
N ARG A 63 -3.75 -8.29 7.81
CA ARG A 63 -2.92 -9.21 8.60
C ARG A 63 -3.29 -10.67 8.38
N HIS A 64 -4.54 -10.95 8.04
CA HIS A 64 -5.05 -12.31 7.85
C HIS A 64 -4.92 -12.83 6.42
N LEU A 65 -4.37 -12.05 5.50
CA LEU A 65 -4.11 -12.51 4.14
C LEU A 65 -2.87 -13.41 4.11
N ASP A 66 -2.97 -14.53 3.42
CA ASP A 66 -1.92 -15.56 3.40
C ASP A 66 -0.53 -15.02 3.02
N MET A 67 -0.48 -14.11 2.05
CA MET A 67 0.77 -13.59 1.54
C MET A 67 1.40 -12.52 2.43
N VAL A 68 0.67 -11.98 3.40
CA VAL A 68 1.13 -10.88 4.25
C VAL A 68 1.78 -11.43 5.52
N ASP A 69 3.01 -11.00 5.78
CA ASP A 69 3.75 -11.44 6.96
C ASP A 69 3.67 -10.42 8.10
N ALA A 70 3.58 -9.13 7.80
CA ALA A 70 3.45 -8.10 8.82
C ALA A 70 2.71 -6.88 8.27
N VAL A 71 2.06 -6.16 9.18
CA VAL A 71 1.41 -4.88 8.90
C VAL A 71 2.06 -3.83 9.79
N ILE A 72 2.40 -2.69 9.19
CA ILE A 72 3.00 -1.57 9.91
C ILE A 72 2.24 -0.27 9.66
N SER A 73 2.41 0.66 10.57
CA SER A 73 2.07 2.07 10.39
C SER A 73 3.34 2.90 10.43
N TRP A 74 3.27 4.12 9.92
CA TRP A 74 4.36 5.08 10.00
C TRP A 74 3.76 6.49 10.04
N ASP A 75 4.58 7.47 10.35
CA ASP A 75 4.17 8.87 10.24
C ASP A 75 4.10 9.26 8.75
N ASP A 76 2.90 9.31 8.21
CA ASP A 76 2.62 9.66 6.82
C ASP A 76 2.14 11.11 6.66
N SER A 77 2.43 11.96 7.64
CA SER A 77 2.03 13.37 7.61
C SER A 77 2.70 14.18 6.49
N ASP A 78 3.82 13.70 5.97
CA ASP A 78 4.52 14.30 4.82
C ASP A 78 3.98 13.79 3.47
N ASP A 79 2.95 12.96 3.47
CA ASP A 79 2.34 12.33 2.30
C ASP A 79 3.28 11.40 1.52
N THR A 80 4.32 10.87 2.17
CA THR A 80 5.25 9.90 1.57
C THR A 80 5.32 8.61 2.38
N ALA A 81 5.85 7.56 1.74
CA ALA A 81 6.13 6.29 2.39
C ALA A 81 7.59 6.16 2.88
N LYS A 82 8.35 7.25 2.90
CA LYS A 82 9.75 7.22 3.32
C LYS A 82 9.92 6.66 4.73
N GLY A 83 9.04 7.04 5.65
CA GLY A 83 9.07 6.52 7.02
C GLY A 83 8.85 5.01 7.09
N ALA A 84 7.99 4.47 6.23
CA ALA A 84 7.76 3.03 6.12
C ALA A 84 9.03 2.31 5.63
N ILE A 85 9.70 2.86 4.62
CA ILE A 85 10.96 2.31 4.11
C ILE A 85 12.02 2.30 5.22
N ARG A 86 12.15 3.40 5.96
CA ARG A 86 13.10 3.49 7.09
C ARG A 86 12.83 2.43 8.14
N LYS A 87 11.57 2.19 8.50
CA LYS A 87 11.19 1.13 9.45
C LYS A 87 11.63 -0.25 8.96
N CYS A 88 11.44 -0.53 7.67
CA CYS A 88 11.87 -1.80 7.09
C CYS A 88 13.40 -1.94 7.10
N LEU A 89 14.14 -0.86 6.87
CA LEU A 89 15.61 -0.87 6.93
C LEU A 89 16.15 -1.16 8.33
N GLU A 90 15.36 -0.92 9.37
CA GLU A 90 15.76 -1.25 10.74
C GLU A 90 15.79 -2.76 11.00
N ILE A 91 15.02 -3.54 10.25
CA ILE A 91 14.87 -4.98 10.44
C ILE A 91 15.38 -5.81 9.26
N SER A 92 15.87 -5.17 8.22
CA SER A 92 16.24 -5.84 6.97
C SER A 92 17.48 -5.18 6.37
N LYS A 93 18.32 -5.98 5.74
CA LYS A 93 19.49 -5.48 5.00
C LYS A 93 19.08 -4.78 3.71
N GLN A 94 18.05 -5.30 3.04
CA GLN A 94 17.53 -4.74 1.81
C GLN A 94 16.02 -4.65 1.85
N VAL A 95 15.47 -3.61 1.24
CA VAL A 95 14.04 -3.38 1.11
C VAL A 95 13.69 -3.25 -0.37
N VAL A 96 12.76 -4.08 -0.84
CA VAL A 96 12.16 -3.91 -2.16
C VAL A 96 10.87 -3.13 -1.97
N PHE A 97 10.88 -1.88 -2.36
CA PHE A 97 9.69 -1.04 -2.31
C PHE A 97 8.90 -1.23 -3.60
N CYS A 98 7.75 -1.89 -3.49
CA CYS A 98 6.93 -2.29 -4.63
C CYS A 98 5.85 -1.25 -4.89
N ASN A 99 5.87 -0.65 -6.07
CA ASN A 99 4.86 0.27 -6.54
C ASN A 99 3.91 -0.45 -7.48
N GLY A 100 2.61 -0.28 -7.25
CA GLY A 100 1.59 -0.92 -8.08
C GLY A 100 1.15 -0.05 -9.24
N GLY A 101 0.44 -0.70 -10.16
CA GLY A 101 -0.35 -0.04 -11.20
C GLY A 101 0.41 0.88 -12.12
N ASP A 102 -0.12 2.07 -12.22
CA ASP A 102 0.28 3.12 -13.16
C ASP A 102 1.28 4.15 -12.58
N ARG A 103 1.84 3.88 -11.40
CA ARG A 103 2.79 4.79 -10.77
C ARG A 103 4.09 4.83 -11.57
N GLU A 104 4.50 6.02 -11.99
CA GLU A 104 5.67 6.22 -12.86
C GLU A 104 7.00 6.12 -12.12
N HIS A 105 8.04 5.75 -12.90
CA HIS A 105 9.34 5.33 -12.40
C HIS A 105 10.19 6.39 -11.71
N SER A 106 10.10 7.65 -12.08
CA SER A 106 11.21 8.55 -11.80
C SER A 106 10.92 9.69 -10.83
N ASN A 107 9.67 9.96 -10.52
CA ASN A 107 9.30 11.18 -9.82
C ASN A 107 8.59 10.97 -8.49
N THR A 108 8.70 9.79 -7.90
CA THR A 108 8.11 9.59 -6.57
C THR A 108 9.03 10.15 -5.50
N PRO A 109 8.47 10.75 -4.43
CA PRO A 109 9.28 11.25 -3.32
C PRO A 109 10.18 10.18 -2.72
N GLU A 110 9.70 8.94 -2.66
CA GLU A 110 10.44 7.80 -2.14
C GLU A 110 11.66 7.49 -2.99
N THR A 111 11.49 7.43 -4.32
CA THR A 111 12.60 7.19 -5.25
C THR A 111 13.67 8.27 -5.11
N MET A 112 13.25 9.54 -5.04
CA MET A 112 14.17 10.66 -4.89
C MET A 112 14.87 10.65 -3.53
N GLY A 113 14.15 10.30 -2.46
CA GLY A 113 14.68 10.27 -1.11
C GLY A 113 15.71 9.18 -0.87
N PHE A 114 15.65 8.08 -1.62
CA PHE A 114 16.56 6.93 -1.49
C PHE A 114 17.38 6.66 -2.75
N ALA A 115 17.52 7.64 -3.63
CA ALA A 115 18.22 7.47 -4.92
C ALA A 115 19.68 6.99 -4.76
N ASN A 116 20.34 7.36 -3.67
CA ASN A 116 21.73 6.99 -3.39
C ASN A 116 21.85 5.83 -2.39
N ASN A 117 20.74 5.19 -2.02
CA ASN A 117 20.75 4.08 -1.08
C ASN A 117 20.62 2.76 -1.83
N GLU A 118 21.74 2.04 -1.96
CA GLU A 118 21.80 0.77 -2.66
C GLU A 118 21.02 -0.37 -2.00
N ASN A 119 20.60 -0.19 -0.73
CA ASN A 119 19.82 -1.17 0.01
C ASN A 119 18.31 -1.02 -0.19
N VAL A 120 17.88 0.00 -0.92
CA VAL A 120 16.48 0.19 -1.29
C VAL A 120 16.35 -0.04 -2.79
N ILE A 121 15.56 -1.05 -3.14
CA ILE A 121 15.28 -1.43 -4.53
C ILE A 121 13.87 -1.01 -4.84
N PHE A 122 13.67 -0.31 -5.95
CA PHE A 122 12.34 0.15 -6.39
C PHE A 122 11.86 -0.73 -7.54
N GLU A 123 10.67 -1.32 -7.35
CA GLU A 123 9.98 -2.07 -8.39
C GLU A 123 8.67 -1.37 -8.74
N TYR A 124 8.30 -1.35 -10.02
CA TYR A 124 7.13 -0.65 -10.53
C TYR A 124 6.23 -1.61 -11.32
N GLY A 125 4.96 -1.25 -11.45
CA GLY A 125 3.99 -2.08 -12.16
C GLY A 125 3.75 -3.43 -11.50
N VAL A 126 3.98 -3.54 -10.20
CA VAL A 126 3.82 -4.79 -9.45
C VAL A 126 2.34 -5.13 -9.38
N GLY A 127 2.00 -6.35 -9.81
CA GLY A 127 0.60 -6.79 -9.90
C GLY A 127 -0.07 -6.47 -11.23
N GLY A 128 0.69 -5.91 -12.19
CA GLY A 128 0.23 -5.53 -13.52
C GLY A 128 -0.07 -4.06 -13.64
N THR A 129 -0.17 -3.58 -14.87
CA THR A 129 -0.44 -2.16 -15.18
C THR A 129 -1.92 -1.91 -15.49
N ASP A 130 -2.70 -2.97 -15.73
CA ASP A 130 -4.13 -2.86 -16.00
C ASP A 130 -4.89 -2.64 -14.69
N LYS A 131 -5.72 -1.60 -14.67
CA LYS A 131 -6.54 -1.29 -13.50
C LYS A 131 -7.78 -2.18 -13.49
N LEU A 132 -7.74 -3.24 -12.69
CA LEU A 132 -8.83 -4.20 -12.57
C LEU A 132 -9.99 -3.66 -11.72
N ASN A 133 -9.67 -2.82 -10.72
CA ASN A 133 -10.67 -2.25 -9.83
C ASN A 133 -10.03 -1.06 -9.11
N SER A 134 -10.85 -0.33 -8.35
CA SER A 134 -10.33 0.67 -7.43
C SER A 134 -11.29 0.83 -6.26
N SER A 135 -10.74 1.17 -5.10
CA SER A 135 -11.54 1.47 -3.90
C SER A 135 -12.53 2.59 -4.18
N SER A 136 -12.10 3.63 -4.90
CA SER A 136 -12.97 4.75 -5.27
C SER A 136 -14.12 4.32 -6.18
N TRP A 137 -13.88 3.44 -7.14
CA TRP A 137 -14.95 2.90 -7.99
C TRP A 137 -15.97 2.09 -7.19
N ILE A 138 -15.50 1.24 -6.29
CA ILE A 138 -16.37 0.42 -5.44
C ILE A 138 -17.29 1.30 -4.61
N LEU A 139 -16.71 2.28 -3.90
CA LEU A 139 -17.47 3.17 -3.04
C LEU A 139 -18.42 4.07 -3.83
N HIS A 140 -17.96 4.60 -4.96
CA HIS A 140 -18.78 5.46 -5.82
C HIS A 140 -19.97 4.69 -6.41
N ASN A 141 -19.75 3.48 -6.90
CA ASN A 141 -20.80 2.63 -7.44
C ASN A 141 -21.81 2.26 -6.36
N TYR A 142 -21.35 1.92 -5.17
CA TYR A 142 -22.24 1.63 -4.04
C TYR A 142 -23.08 2.85 -3.69
N PHE A 143 -22.47 4.01 -3.58
CA PHE A 143 -23.17 5.26 -3.27
C PHE A 143 -24.23 5.58 -4.31
N ASN A 144 -23.91 5.42 -5.59
CA ASN A 144 -24.87 5.65 -6.67
C ASN A 144 -26.07 4.67 -6.59
N ARG A 145 -25.83 3.40 -6.27
CA ARG A 145 -26.91 2.44 -6.07
C ARG A 145 -27.78 2.84 -4.88
N GLN A 146 -27.18 3.29 -3.78
CA GLN A 146 -27.92 3.75 -2.61
C GLN A 146 -28.79 4.98 -2.93
N ARG A 147 -28.24 5.95 -3.67
CA ARG A 147 -29.01 7.12 -4.11
C ARG A 147 -30.24 6.72 -4.92
N LYS A 148 -30.11 5.79 -5.83
CA LYS A 148 -31.25 5.30 -6.62
C LYS A 148 -32.32 4.66 -5.75
N LEU A 149 -31.92 3.85 -4.77
CA LEU A 149 -32.87 3.24 -3.82
C LEU A 149 -33.59 4.26 -2.98
N LEU A 150 -32.95 5.38 -2.62
CA LEU A 150 -33.53 6.45 -1.82
C LEU A 150 -34.28 7.50 -2.66
N GLY A 151 -34.20 7.43 -3.99
CA GLY A 151 -34.85 8.38 -4.89
C GLY A 151 -34.22 9.77 -4.92
N ILE A 152 -32.94 9.85 -4.64
CA ILE A 152 -32.23 11.14 -4.60
C ILE A 152 -31.10 11.26 -5.60
#